data_56f000f131471827b02697a379adbe80
#
_entry.id   56f000f131471827b02697a379adbe80
#
_cell.length_a   1.000
_cell.length_b   1.000
_cell.length_c   1.000
_cell.angle_alpha   90.00
_cell.angle_beta   90.00
_cell.angle_gamma   90.00
#
_symmetry.space_group_name_H-M   'P 1'
#
loop_
_entity.id
_entity.type
_entity.pdbx_description
1 polymer ?
#
loop_
_entity_poly.entity_id
_entity_poly.type
_entity_poly.pdbx_seq_one_letter_code
_entity_poly.pdbx_strand_id
1 'polypeptide(L)'
;MVELNLRPREECTFDAVSIGEVMLRLDPGDGRIRTARQFKAWEGGGEYNVVRGLRRCFGLKTAVLTAFADNEVGKLMEDFILQGGVDTSFIKWMPTDGIGRVCRNGLNFTERGFGIRGAVGCSDRANTAISKATPADFDFDHVFGEVGVRWLHTGGIYAALSEQSCETVVECIKTAKKYGTVVSYDLNYRPSMWSAIGGKEKAQEVNRESQNMWT
;
A
#
# COMPACT_ATOMS: atom_id res chain seq x y z
N MET A 1 14.09 -27.56 -0.22
CA MET A 1 12.80 -26.83 -0.15
C MET A 1 12.88 -25.98 1.11
N VAL A 2 12.75 -24.67 0.98
CA VAL A 2 12.64 -23.79 2.17
C VAL A 2 11.22 -23.98 2.71
N GLU A 3 11.09 -24.54 3.88
CA GLU A 3 9.80 -24.72 4.55
C GLU A 3 9.43 -23.37 5.21
N LEU A 4 8.29 -22.80 4.79
CA LEU A 4 7.80 -21.56 5.39
C LEU A 4 7.13 -21.90 6.72
N ASN A 5 7.68 -21.41 7.81
CA ASN A 5 7.10 -21.56 9.13
C ASN A 5 5.99 -20.51 9.33
N LEU A 6 4.76 -20.86 8.96
CA LEU A 6 3.59 -20.02 9.13
C LEU A 6 3.03 -20.15 10.55
N ARG A 7 2.71 -19.05 11.19
CA ARG A 7 1.97 -19.05 12.47
C ARG A 7 0.65 -19.82 12.32
N PRO A 8 0.22 -20.56 13.35
CA PRO A 8 -1.06 -21.25 13.38
C PRO A 8 -2.24 -20.27 13.12
N ARG A 9 -3.30 -20.77 12.48
CA ARG A 9 -4.49 -19.93 12.20
C ARG A 9 -5.22 -19.49 13.45
N GLU A 10 -5.25 -20.35 14.43
CA GLU A 10 -5.89 -20.15 15.74
C GLU A 10 -5.22 -19.04 16.58
N GLU A 11 -3.97 -18.73 16.28
CA GLU A 11 -3.20 -17.67 16.95
C GLU A 11 -3.25 -16.33 16.21
N CYS A 12 -3.95 -16.26 15.07
CA CYS A 12 -3.93 -15.09 14.22
C CYS A 12 -5.34 -14.71 13.75
N THR A 13 -5.67 -13.43 13.87
CA THR A 13 -6.93 -12.90 13.33
C THR A 13 -6.90 -12.81 11.82
N PHE A 14 -5.74 -12.46 11.24
CA PHE A 14 -5.59 -12.28 9.80
C PHE A 14 -4.64 -13.30 9.16
N ASP A 15 -5.06 -13.84 8.03
CA ASP A 15 -4.21 -14.68 7.18
C ASP A 15 -3.15 -13.83 6.48
N ALA A 16 -3.50 -12.62 6.03
CA ALA A 16 -2.56 -11.71 5.41
C ALA A 16 -2.94 -10.23 5.65
N VAL A 17 -1.91 -9.41 5.82
CA VAL A 17 -2.02 -7.97 5.91
C VAL A 17 -1.05 -7.33 4.92
N SER A 18 -1.41 -6.22 4.30
CA SER A 18 -0.45 -5.42 3.54
C SER A 18 -0.23 -4.05 4.16
N ILE A 19 0.98 -3.49 3.98
CA ILE A 19 1.22 -2.08 4.25
C ILE A 19 1.62 -1.39 2.95
N GLY A 20 0.95 -0.28 2.63
CA GLY A 20 1.23 0.46 1.41
C GLY A 20 0.19 1.52 1.07
N GLU A 21 0.40 2.17 -0.07
CA GLU A 21 -0.52 3.19 -0.54
C GLU A 21 -1.74 2.58 -1.23
N VAL A 22 -2.92 3.07 -0.85
CA VAL A 22 -4.15 2.89 -1.63
C VAL A 22 -4.50 4.24 -2.25
N MET A 23 -4.75 4.26 -3.56
CA MET A 23 -5.05 5.47 -4.34
C MET A 23 -6.45 5.40 -4.91
N LEU A 24 -7.06 6.57 -5.08
CA LEU A 24 -8.23 6.69 -5.93
C LEU A 24 -7.78 6.64 -7.41
N ARG A 25 -8.19 5.60 -8.11
CA ARG A 25 -7.92 5.42 -9.54
C ARG A 25 -9.08 5.95 -10.35
N LEU A 26 -8.76 6.80 -11.34
CA LEU A 26 -9.72 7.44 -12.23
C LEU A 26 -9.50 6.93 -13.66
N ASP A 27 -10.49 6.21 -14.18
CA ASP A 27 -10.48 5.55 -15.50
C ASP A 27 -11.46 6.28 -16.44
N PRO A 28 -10.98 6.86 -17.54
CA PRO A 28 -11.83 7.55 -18.51
C PRO A 28 -12.61 6.59 -19.43
N GLY A 29 -12.54 5.27 -19.19
CA GLY A 29 -13.09 4.25 -20.07
C GLY A 29 -12.30 4.14 -21.37
N ASP A 30 -12.99 4.16 -22.51
CA ASP A 30 -12.37 4.05 -23.84
C ASP A 30 -11.80 5.39 -24.34
N GLY A 31 -12.08 6.48 -23.62
CA GLY A 31 -11.61 7.82 -23.92
C GLY A 31 -10.14 8.05 -23.51
N ARG A 32 -9.72 9.31 -23.63
CA ARG A 32 -8.41 9.78 -23.19
C ARG A 32 -8.56 10.66 -21.95
N ILE A 33 -7.60 10.61 -21.03
CA ILE A 33 -7.57 11.46 -19.83
C ILE A 33 -7.80 12.92 -20.19
N ARG A 34 -7.06 13.46 -21.17
CA ARG A 34 -7.10 14.88 -21.55
C ARG A 34 -8.43 15.37 -22.13
N THR A 35 -9.29 14.47 -22.60
CA THR A 35 -10.59 14.82 -23.19
C THR A 35 -11.77 14.31 -22.38
N ALA A 36 -11.52 13.57 -21.32
CA ALA A 36 -12.58 12.99 -20.48
C ALA A 36 -13.36 14.09 -19.75
N ARG A 37 -14.65 13.87 -19.60
CA ARG A 37 -15.56 14.66 -18.77
C ARG A 37 -16.16 13.84 -17.64
N GLN A 38 -15.91 12.53 -17.66
CA GLN A 38 -16.34 11.57 -16.66
C GLN A 38 -15.25 10.54 -16.46
N PHE A 39 -15.15 10.03 -15.25
CA PHE A 39 -14.24 8.96 -14.87
C PHE A 39 -14.96 7.94 -14.00
N LYS A 40 -14.68 6.65 -14.21
CA LYS A 40 -15.01 5.62 -13.25
C LYS A 40 -13.96 5.63 -12.15
N ALA A 41 -14.42 5.68 -10.91
CA ALA A 41 -13.55 5.65 -9.74
C ALA A 41 -13.37 4.22 -9.24
N TRP A 42 -12.16 3.87 -8.87
CA TRP A 42 -11.75 2.58 -8.30
C TRP A 42 -10.69 2.83 -7.23
N GLU A 43 -10.58 1.91 -6.29
CA GLU A 43 -9.43 1.85 -5.40
C GLU A 43 -8.31 1.01 -6.03
N GLY A 44 -7.06 1.24 -5.60
CA GLY A 44 -5.94 0.41 -6.02
C GLY A 44 -4.61 0.86 -5.46
N GLY A 45 -3.75 -0.11 -5.22
CA GLY A 45 -2.38 0.04 -4.77
C GLY A 45 -1.67 -1.28 -4.94
N GLY A 46 -0.35 -1.29 -5.14
CA GLY A 46 0.40 -2.52 -5.39
C GLY A 46 0.15 -3.54 -4.29
N GLU A 47 0.40 -3.15 -3.08
CA GLU A 47 0.30 -3.96 -1.88
C GLU A 47 -1.16 -4.31 -1.53
N TYR A 48 -2.06 -3.33 -1.63
CA TYR A 48 -3.49 -3.54 -1.41
C TYR A 48 -4.10 -4.55 -2.39
N ASN A 49 -3.73 -4.50 -3.66
CA ASN A 49 -4.25 -5.42 -4.67
C ASN A 49 -3.98 -6.88 -4.31
N VAL A 50 -2.88 -7.18 -3.63
CA VAL A 50 -2.54 -8.53 -3.17
C VAL A 50 -3.53 -8.99 -2.10
N VAL A 51 -3.73 -8.23 -1.04
CA VAL A 51 -4.65 -8.62 0.05
C VAL A 51 -6.10 -8.65 -0.41
N ARG A 52 -6.50 -7.74 -1.31
CA ARG A 52 -7.81 -7.78 -1.97
C ARG A 52 -7.99 -9.06 -2.81
N GLY A 53 -6.97 -9.42 -3.59
CA GLY A 53 -6.96 -10.65 -4.37
C GLY A 53 -7.06 -11.90 -3.48
N LEU A 54 -6.27 -11.96 -2.41
CA LEU A 54 -6.32 -13.04 -1.43
C LEU A 54 -7.72 -13.15 -0.79
N ARG A 55 -8.34 -12.03 -0.46
CA ARG A 55 -9.71 -12.02 0.07
C ARG A 55 -10.73 -12.51 -0.95
N ARG A 56 -10.71 -11.96 -2.17
CA ARG A 56 -11.74 -12.20 -3.18
C ARG A 56 -11.63 -13.56 -3.85
N CYS A 57 -10.42 -14.05 -4.07
CA CYS A 57 -10.18 -15.29 -4.81
C CYS A 57 -10.09 -16.52 -3.88
N PHE A 58 -9.60 -16.33 -2.65
CA PHE A 58 -9.31 -17.45 -1.73
C PHE A 58 -10.10 -17.39 -0.41
N GLY A 59 -10.89 -16.34 -0.18
CA GLY A 59 -11.68 -16.20 1.04
C GLY A 59 -10.86 -15.97 2.31
N LEU A 60 -9.58 -15.57 2.19
CA LEU A 60 -8.71 -15.34 3.34
C LEU A 60 -9.15 -14.10 4.13
N LYS A 61 -8.89 -14.11 5.44
CA LYS A 61 -9.08 -12.92 6.28
C LYS A 61 -7.92 -11.96 6.05
N THR A 62 -8.21 -10.78 5.52
CA THR A 62 -7.18 -9.81 5.14
C THR A 62 -7.48 -8.42 5.65
N ALA A 63 -6.43 -7.64 5.93
CA ALA A 63 -6.52 -6.24 6.30
C ALA A 63 -5.46 -5.41 5.56
N VAL A 64 -5.60 -4.09 5.61
CA VAL A 64 -4.63 -3.13 5.05
C VAL A 64 -4.18 -2.13 6.11
N LEU A 65 -2.86 -1.95 6.25
CA LEU A 65 -2.28 -0.79 6.92
C LEU A 65 -2.02 0.29 5.87
N THR A 66 -2.67 1.41 6.04
CA THR A 66 -2.51 2.58 5.15
C THR A 66 -2.87 3.86 5.91
N ALA A 67 -2.66 5.01 5.30
CA ALA A 67 -3.12 6.27 5.88
C ALA A 67 -3.90 7.08 4.84
N PHE A 68 -5.01 7.67 5.29
CA PHE A 68 -5.85 8.56 4.51
C PHE A 68 -5.95 9.94 5.14
N ALA A 69 -6.05 10.97 4.31
CA ALA A 69 -6.51 12.28 4.75
C ALA A 69 -8.00 12.16 5.13
N ASP A 70 -8.35 12.64 6.32
CA ASP A 70 -9.73 12.57 6.86
C ASP A 70 -10.65 13.56 6.12
N ASN A 71 -11.15 13.10 4.98
CA ASN A 71 -12.09 13.81 4.13
C ASN A 71 -12.94 12.82 3.32
N GLU A 72 -13.91 13.33 2.55
CA GLU A 72 -14.84 12.50 1.78
C GLU A 72 -14.17 11.61 0.73
N VAL A 73 -13.00 12.01 0.20
CA VAL A 73 -12.23 11.17 -0.75
C VAL A 73 -11.60 9.98 -0.02
N GLY A 74 -11.07 10.19 1.18
CA GLY A 74 -10.55 9.10 2.02
C GLY A 74 -11.66 8.10 2.40
N LYS A 75 -12.84 8.60 2.78
CA LYS A 75 -14.00 7.76 3.10
C LYS A 75 -14.54 7.00 1.90
N LEU A 76 -14.52 7.59 0.71
CA LEU A 76 -14.86 6.90 -0.53
C LEU A 76 -13.88 5.73 -0.80
N MET A 77 -12.60 5.94 -0.58
CA MET A 77 -11.62 4.86 -0.75
C MET A 77 -11.79 3.75 0.28
N GLU A 78 -12.08 4.09 1.54
CA GLU A 78 -12.42 3.10 2.57
C GLU A 78 -13.64 2.28 2.18
N ASP A 79 -14.72 2.91 1.70
CA ASP A 79 -15.92 2.22 1.23
C ASP A 79 -15.59 1.20 0.12
N PHE A 80 -14.75 1.56 -0.85
CA PHE A 80 -14.30 0.63 -1.87
C PHE A 80 -13.48 -0.54 -1.30
N ILE A 81 -12.62 -0.28 -0.31
CA ILE A 81 -11.86 -1.34 0.39
C ILE A 81 -12.81 -2.31 1.07
N LEU A 82 -13.82 -1.79 1.79
CA LEU A 82 -14.86 -2.58 2.45
C LEU A 82 -15.68 -3.42 1.44
N GLN A 83 -16.02 -2.86 0.28
CA GLN A 83 -16.66 -3.60 -0.82
C GLN A 83 -15.75 -4.73 -1.35
N GLY A 84 -14.44 -4.57 -1.28
CA GLY A 84 -13.44 -5.61 -1.54
C GLY A 84 -13.39 -6.69 -0.47
N GLY A 85 -13.97 -6.44 0.71
CA GLY A 85 -14.00 -7.34 1.87
C GLY A 85 -12.68 -7.38 2.64
N VAL A 86 -11.81 -6.40 2.44
CA VAL A 86 -10.57 -6.20 3.21
C VAL A 86 -10.90 -5.35 4.44
N ASP A 87 -10.36 -5.74 5.59
CA ASP A 87 -10.55 -5.05 6.86
C ASP A 87 -9.81 -3.69 6.87
N THR A 88 -10.46 -2.66 7.42
CA THR A 88 -9.99 -1.27 7.43
C THR A 88 -9.61 -0.76 8.82
N SER A 89 -9.63 -1.62 9.84
CA SER A 89 -9.38 -1.23 11.24
C SER A 89 -8.00 -0.62 11.50
N PHE A 90 -7.03 -0.86 10.61
CA PHE A 90 -5.68 -0.31 10.70
C PHE A 90 -5.42 0.91 9.81
N ILE A 91 -6.47 1.56 9.32
CA ILE A 91 -6.34 2.81 8.59
C ILE A 91 -6.01 3.94 9.56
N LYS A 92 -4.88 4.62 9.34
CA LYS A 92 -4.56 5.87 10.03
C LYS A 92 -5.25 7.04 9.35
N TRP A 93 -6.16 7.67 10.03
CA TRP A 93 -6.81 8.91 9.59
C TRP A 93 -5.95 10.11 9.99
N MET A 94 -5.51 10.88 9.00
CA MET A 94 -4.70 12.08 9.21
C MET A 94 -5.53 13.35 9.04
N PRO A 95 -5.38 14.34 9.93
CA PRO A 95 -6.11 15.58 9.82
C PRO A 95 -5.76 16.30 8.50
N THR A 96 -6.76 16.95 7.90
CA THR A 96 -6.60 17.73 6.67
C THR A 96 -6.93 19.20 6.90
N ASP A 97 -6.29 20.08 6.13
CA ASP A 97 -6.60 21.53 6.08
C ASP A 97 -7.66 21.87 5.02
N GLY A 98 -8.29 20.87 4.41
CA GLY A 98 -9.30 21.02 3.36
C GLY A 98 -8.76 21.35 1.96
N ILE A 99 -7.48 21.66 1.82
CA ILE A 99 -6.85 22.06 0.54
C ILE A 99 -5.56 21.30 0.22
N GLY A 100 -5.20 20.31 1.07
CA GLY A 100 -4.10 19.38 0.79
C GLY A 100 -2.68 19.87 1.09
N ARG A 101 -2.50 20.97 1.84
CA ARG A 101 -1.17 21.41 2.29
C ARG A 101 -0.61 20.47 3.36
N VAL A 102 -1.44 20.05 4.30
CA VAL A 102 -1.06 19.12 5.37
C VAL A 102 -0.85 17.74 4.80
N CYS A 103 -1.89 17.16 4.23
CA CYS A 103 -1.84 15.91 3.49
C CYS A 103 -3.05 15.79 2.57
N ARG A 104 -3.02 14.82 1.66
CA ARG A 104 -4.12 14.49 0.75
C ARG A 104 -4.17 13.00 0.46
N ASN A 105 -5.19 12.56 -0.24
CA ASN A 105 -5.28 11.19 -0.75
C ASN A 105 -4.65 11.09 -2.15
N GLY A 106 -3.96 9.99 -2.42
CA GLY A 106 -3.29 9.77 -3.69
C GLY A 106 -4.27 9.57 -4.85
N LEU A 107 -3.94 10.13 -6.01
CA LEU A 107 -4.71 9.97 -7.24
C LEU A 107 -3.87 9.29 -8.32
N ASN A 108 -4.53 8.48 -9.14
CA ASN A 108 -3.91 7.88 -10.32
C ASN A 108 -4.91 7.82 -11.47
N PHE A 109 -4.66 8.58 -12.52
CA PHE A 109 -5.41 8.51 -13.76
C PHE A 109 -4.83 7.42 -14.64
N THR A 110 -5.66 6.50 -15.13
CA THR A 110 -5.21 5.36 -15.94
C THR A 110 -5.98 5.29 -17.24
N GLU A 111 -5.32 5.63 -18.34
CA GLU A 111 -5.84 5.48 -19.68
C GLU A 111 -5.46 4.11 -20.24
N ARG A 112 -6.41 3.37 -20.72
CA ARG A 112 -6.18 2.04 -21.30
C ARG A 112 -5.49 2.12 -22.66
N GLY A 113 -4.64 1.15 -22.95
CA GLY A 113 -4.11 0.94 -24.29
C GLY A 113 -5.17 0.37 -25.22
N PHE A 114 -5.13 0.79 -26.49
CA PHE A 114 -6.02 0.29 -27.55
C PHE A 114 -5.25 0.11 -28.85
N GLY A 115 -5.10 -1.11 -29.32
CA GLY A 115 -4.33 -1.41 -30.53
C GLY A 115 -2.91 -0.85 -30.46
N ILE A 116 -2.56 0.02 -31.39
CA ILE A 116 -1.25 0.72 -31.41
C ILE A 116 -1.11 1.83 -30.35
N ARG A 117 -2.19 2.22 -29.71
CA ARG A 117 -2.18 3.23 -28.66
C ARG A 117 -1.74 2.60 -27.35
N GLY A 118 -0.58 2.99 -26.82
CA GLY A 118 -0.11 2.57 -25.51
C GLY A 118 -1.01 3.07 -24.38
N ALA A 119 -1.00 2.37 -23.25
CA ALA A 119 -1.61 2.83 -22.00
C ALA A 119 -0.89 4.07 -21.47
N VAL A 120 -1.62 5.00 -20.85
CA VAL A 120 -1.06 6.19 -20.22
C VAL A 120 -1.47 6.23 -18.75
N GLY A 121 -0.48 6.36 -17.87
CA GLY A 121 -0.69 6.61 -16.46
C GLY A 121 -0.28 8.04 -16.09
N CYS A 122 -1.11 8.70 -15.28
CA CYS A 122 -0.78 9.99 -14.68
C CYS A 122 -1.03 9.89 -13.18
N SER A 123 0.06 9.80 -12.42
CA SER A 123 0.00 9.67 -10.96
C SER A 123 0.19 11.01 -10.29
N ASP A 124 -0.60 11.27 -9.27
CA ASP A 124 -0.51 12.43 -8.40
C ASP A 124 -0.42 11.95 -6.94
N ARG A 125 0.79 11.59 -6.52
CA ARG A 125 1.09 10.82 -5.29
C ARG A 125 1.96 11.56 -4.30
N ALA A 126 2.40 12.78 -4.58
CA ALA A 126 3.18 13.56 -3.64
C ALA A 126 2.30 14.07 -2.48
N ASN A 127 2.87 14.21 -1.30
CA ASN A 127 2.20 14.78 -0.13
C ASN A 127 0.93 14.02 0.32
N THR A 128 0.88 12.71 0.05
CA THR A 128 -0.24 11.88 0.50
C THR A 128 -0.12 11.57 1.99
N ALA A 129 -1.24 11.26 2.64
CA ALA A 129 -1.26 10.89 4.05
C ALA A 129 -0.28 9.74 4.32
N ILE A 130 -0.33 8.68 3.53
CA ILE A 130 0.56 7.52 3.70
C ILE A 130 2.04 7.84 3.40
N SER A 131 2.34 8.78 2.50
CA SER A 131 3.72 9.20 2.24
C SER A 131 4.33 10.03 3.38
N LYS A 132 3.49 10.57 4.25
CA LYS A 132 3.88 11.33 5.45
C LYS A 132 3.80 10.52 6.74
N ALA A 133 3.13 9.39 6.71
CA ALA A 133 3.03 8.50 7.85
C ALA A 133 4.41 7.99 8.25
N THR A 134 4.65 7.97 9.55
CA THR A 134 5.87 7.49 10.21
C THR A 134 5.59 6.17 10.92
N PRO A 135 6.62 5.43 11.36
CA PRO A 135 6.40 4.23 12.17
C PRO A 135 5.53 4.48 13.42
N ALA A 136 5.63 5.68 14.01
CA ALA A 136 4.86 6.04 15.21
C ALA A 136 3.35 6.21 14.96
N ASP A 137 2.92 6.30 13.70
CA ASP A 137 1.51 6.39 13.34
C ASP A 137 0.80 5.04 13.32
N PHE A 138 1.55 3.94 13.44
CA PHE A 138 1.04 2.57 13.43
C PHE A 138 1.48 1.82 14.68
N ASP A 139 0.56 1.11 15.32
CA ASP A 139 0.86 0.21 16.42
C ASP A 139 1.19 -1.20 15.88
N PHE A 140 2.41 -1.39 15.39
CA PHE A 140 2.84 -2.66 14.81
C PHE A 140 2.90 -3.79 15.84
N ASP A 141 3.22 -3.50 17.11
CA ASP A 141 3.23 -4.50 18.18
C ASP A 141 1.81 -5.02 18.44
N HIS A 142 0.80 -4.15 18.43
CA HIS A 142 -0.60 -4.54 18.49
C HIS A 142 -0.99 -5.41 17.28
N VAL A 143 -0.68 -4.96 16.06
CA VAL A 143 -1.07 -5.66 14.82
C VAL A 143 -0.46 -7.08 14.77
N PHE A 144 0.84 -7.20 14.95
CA PHE A 144 1.53 -8.48 14.77
C PHE A 144 1.57 -9.35 16.02
N GLY A 145 1.60 -8.72 17.22
CA GLY A 145 1.67 -9.41 18.49
C GLY A 145 0.31 -9.82 19.04
N GLU A 146 -0.58 -8.84 19.26
CA GLU A 146 -1.86 -9.07 19.93
C GLU A 146 -2.94 -9.60 18.97
N VAL A 147 -3.16 -8.91 17.83
CA VAL A 147 -4.16 -9.31 16.81
C VAL A 147 -3.69 -10.56 16.08
N GLY A 148 -2.41 -10.65 15.79
CA GLY A 148 -1.79 -11.78 15.10
C GLY A 148 -2.04 -11.79 13.59
N VAL A 149 -0.93 -11.87 12.85
CA VAL A 149 -0.91 -11.90 11.38
C VAL A 149 0.01 -13.02 10.92
N ARG A 150 -0.44 -13.83 9.96
CA ARG A 150 0.36 -14.94 9.41
C ARG A 150 1.31 -14.48 8.31
N TRP A 151 0.88 -13.51 7.50
CA TRP A 151 1.62 -13.01 6.33
C TRP A 151 1.52 -11.50 6.18
N LEU A 152 2.68 -10.83 6.10
CA LEU A 152 2.79 -9.43 5.72
C LEU A 152 3.21 -9.32 4.25
N HIS A 153 2.52 -8.48 3.47
CA HIS A 153 2.93 -8.10 2.12
C HIS A 153 3.21 -6.60 2.03
N THR A 154 4.36 -6.26 1.46
CA THR A 154 4.75 -4.86 1.16
C THR A 154 5.65 -4.81 -0.06
N GLY A 155 6.17 -3.64 -0.42
CA GLY A 155 7.02 -3.54 -1.59
C GLY A 155 7.73 -2.21 -1.80
N GLY A 156 8.64 -2.23 -2.75
CA GLY A 156 9.48 -1.09 -3.12
C GLY A 156 8.71 0.07 -3.74
N ILE A 157 7.48 -0.14 -4.19
CA ILE A 157 6.66 0.97 -4.71
C ILE A 157 6.12 1.85 -3.59
N TYR A 158 5.79 1.26 -2.44
CA TYR A 158 5.44 2.03 -1.25
C TYR A 158 6.69 2.68 -0.64
N ALA A 159 7.76 1.93 -0.45
CA ALA A 159 9.02 2.47 0.07
C ALA A 159 9.51 3.68 -0.74
N ALA A 160 9.27 3.70 -2.05
CA ALA A 160 9.69 4.78 -2.95
C ALA A 160 8.86 6.08 -2.86
N LEU A 161 7.85 6.17 -2.00
CA LEU A 161 7.03 7.38 -1.88
C LEU A 161 7.75 8.52 -1.18
N SER A 162 8.53 8.22 -0.14
CA SER A 162 9.23 9.18 0.70
C SER A 162 10.27 8.49 1.59
N GLU A 163 11.12 9.26 2.26
CA GLU A 163 12.03 8.74 3.29
C GLU A 163 11.26 8.12 4.47
N GLN A 164 10.16 8.77 4.90
CA GLN A 164 9.28 8.24 5.94
C GLN A 164 8.69 6.87 5.57
N SER A 165 8.31 6.70 4.30
CA SER A 165 7.81 5.40 3.82
C SER A 165 8.88 4.31 3.85
N CYS A 166 10.15 4.65 3.55
CA CYS A 166 11.28 3.72 3.72
C CYS A 166 11.41 3.26 5.18
N GLU A 167 11.45 4.21 6.12
CA GLU A 167 11.55 3.92 7.55
C GLU A 167 10.36 3.08 8.06
N THR A 168 9.16 3.44 7.62
CA THR A 168 7.93 2.75 8.01
C THR A 168 7.90 1.30 7.51
N VAL A 169 8.32 1.05 6.28
CA VAL A 169 8.43 -0.32 5.74
C VAL A 169 9.43 -1.15 6.53
N VAL A 170 10.61 -0.59 6.80
CA VAL A 170 11.67 -1.27 7.55
C VAL A 170 11.20 -1.65 8.94
N GLU A 171 10.60 -0.71 9.68
CA GLU A 171 10.11 -0.97 11.04
C GLU A 171 8.94 -1.97 11.06
N CYS A 172 8.02 -1.85 10.09
CA CYS A 172 6.94 -2.81 9.92
C CYS A 172 7.47 -4.25 9.70
N ILE A 173 8.46 -4.42 8.83
CA ILE A 173 9.09 -5.72 8.57
C ILE A 173 9.78 -6.26 9.82
N LYS A 174 10.57 -5.42 10.53
CA LYS A 174 11.25 -5.80 11.77
C LYS A 174 10.26 -6.32 12.81
N THR A 175 9.17 -5.58 13.03
CA THR A 175 8.16 -5.95 14.02
C THR A 175 7.41 -7.21 13.59
N ALA A 176 7.02 -7.34 12.31
CA ALA A 176 6.40 -8.55 11.80
C ALA A 176 7.27 -9.80 12.04
N LYS A 177 8.55 -9.70 11.77
CA LYS A 177 9.53 -10.79 12.00
C LYS A 177 9.68 -11.13 13.49
N LYS A 178 9.73 -10.13 14.36
CA LYS A 178 9.78 -10.31 15.83
C LYS A 178 8.65 -11.23 16.32
N TYR A 179 7.48 -11.15 15.71
CA TYR A 179 6.31 -11.97 16.04
C TYR A 179 6.12 -13.21 15.16
N GLY A 180 7.09 -13.57 14.33
CA GLY A 180 7.03 -14.78 13.51
C GLY A 180 6.10 -14.68 12.30
N THR A 181 5.71 -13.48 11.89
CA THR A 181 4.93 -13.25 10.68
C THR A 181 5.83 -13.43 9.44
N VAL A 182 5.40 -14.22 8.47
CA VAL A 182 6.10 -14.35 7.18
C VAL A 182 5.97 -13.05 6.40
N VAL A 183 7.06 -12.62 5.78
CA VAL A 183 7.09 -11.37 5.00
C VAL A 183 7.32 -11.67 3.53
N SER A 184 6.51 -11.09 2.65
CA SER A 184 6.76 -11.01 1.21
C SER A 184 6.97 -9.57 0.77
N TYR A 185 7.98 -9.36 -0.05
CA TYR A 185 8.35 -8.05 -0.54
C TYR A 185 8.46 -8.06 -2.07
N ASP A 186 7.63 -7.24 -2.73
CA ASP A 186 7.72 -7.02 -4.17
C ASP A 186 8.70 -5.87 -4.45
N LEU A 187 9.80 -6.15 -5.11
CA LEU A 187 10.80 -5.13 -5.45
C LEU A 187 10.21 -3.98 -6.27
N ASN A 188 9.31 -4.25 -7.18
CA ASN A 188 8.49 -3.31 -7.96
C ASN A 188 9.18 -1.97 -8.26
N TYR A 189 10.39 -2.04 -8.80
CA TYR A 189 11.23 -0.87 -9.02
C TYR A 189 10.65 0.07 -10.06
N ARG A 190 10.46 1.34 -9.68
CA ARG A 190 9.99 2.43 -10.55
C ARG A 190 11.00 3.58 -10.55
N PRO A 191 11.83 3.73 -11.60
CA PRO A 191 12.85 4.78 -11.66
C PRO A 191 12.31 6.18 -11.36
N SER A 192 11.12 6.51 -11.88
CA SER A 192 10.48 7.80 -11.69
C SER A 192 10.12 8.14 -10.24
N MET A 193 9.94 7.14 -9.40
CA MET A 193 9.64 7.35 -7.97
C MET A 193 10.94 7.45 -7.16
N TRP A 194 11.88 6.55 -7.40
CA TRP A 194 13.15 6.53 -6.68
C TRP A 194 14.06 7.72 -6.99
N SER A 195 13.96 8.31 -8.20
CA SER A 195 14.80 9.44 -8.61
C SER A 195 14.73 10.64 -7.66
N ALA A 196 13.58 10.85 -7.01
CA ALA A 196 13.36 11.96 -6.10
C ALA A 196 14.00 11.75 -4.70
N ILE A 197 14.30 10.50 -4.32
CA ILE A 197 14.76 10.14 -2.97
C ILE A 197 16.10 9.37 -2.98
N GLY A 198 16.94 9.58 -3.97
CA GLY A 198 18.29 9.01 -4.04
C GLY A 198 18.50 7.94 -5.13
N GLY A 199 17.53 7.75 -6.00
CA GLY A 199 17.68 6.95 -7.22
C GLY A 199 17.88 5.45 -7.00
N LYS A 200 18.59 4.82 -7.92
CA LYS A 200 18.84 3.38 -7.93
C LYS A 200 19.65 2.91 -6.70
N GLU A 201 20.58 3.71 -6.26
CA GLU A 201 21.47 3.39 -5.14
C GLU A 201 20.67 3.31 -3.84
N LYS A 202 19.79 4.30 -3.59
CA LYS A 202 18.90 4.28 -2.43
C LYS A 202 17.90 3.12 -2.50
N ALA A 203 17.35 2.84 -3.67
CA ALA A 203 16.48 1.68 -3.85
C ALA A 203 17.19 0.36 -3.50
N GLN A 204 18.46 0.21 -3.92
CA GLN A 204 19.25 -0.97 -3.60
C GLN A 204 19.58 -1.07 -2.11
N GLU A 205 19.86 0.05 -1.44
CA GLU A 205 20.11 0.10 0.00
C GLU A 205 18.86 -0.38 0.78
N VAL A 206 17.71 0.25 0.56
CA VAL A 206 16.45 -0.08 1.23
C VAL A 206 16.03 -1.53 0.95
N ASN A 207 16.16 -1.97 -0.30
CA ASN A 207 15.81 -3.34 -0.65
C ASN A 207 16.76 -4.37 0.01
N ARG A 208 18.06 -4.08 0.13
CA ARG A 208 19.01 -4.95 0.84
C ARG A 208 18.73 -4.97 2.34
N GLU A 209 18.44 -3.83 2.95
CA GLU A 209 18.05 -3.78 4.36
C GLU A 209 16.81 -4.64 4.61
N SER A 210 15.79 -4.49 3.77
CA SER A 210 14.60 -5.33 3.81
C SER A 210 14.92 -6.82 3.62
N GLN A 211 15.82 -7.17 2.68
CA GLN A 211 16.24 -8.56 2.43
C GLN A 211 17.05 -9.17 3.58
N ASN A 212 17.96 -8.43 4.18
CA ASN A 212 18.78 -8.92 5.30
C ASN A 212 17.93 -9.28 6.54
N MET A 213 16.68 -8.82 6.57
CA MET A 213 15.72 -9.23 7.59
C MET A 213 14.98 -10.53 7.24
N TRP A 214 15.23 -11.17 6.07
CA TRP A 214 14.56 -12.42 5.66
C TRP A 214 15.26 -13.69 6.12
N THR A 215 16.45 -13.55 6.65
CA THR A 215 17.21 -14.63 7.30
C THR A 215 16.97 -14.62 8.80
#